data_86c379a27e680009c4f9e3a3e6c72dd1
#
_entry.id   86c379a27e680009c4f9e3a3e6c72dd1
#
_cell.length_a   1.000
_cell.length_b   1.000
_cell.length_c   1.000
_cell.angle_alpha   90.00
_cell.angle_beta   90.00
_cell.angle_gamma   90.00
#
_symmetry.space_group_name_H-M   'P 1'
#
loop_
_entity.id
_entity.type
_entity.pdbx_description
1 polymer ?
#
loop_
_entity_poly.entity_id
_entity_poly.type
_entity_poly.pdbx_seq_one_letter_code
_entity_poly.pdbx_strand_id
1 'polypeptide(L)'
;MRGRVYIIVIALIFTPLWMWIAWLLTPKKVMNVVIVDKTVLNSKCTEHCSFTWILINKRYCKPNKRLYSVSKDYYGFFPKDSEKYIVHGLESLSYSQLDSLSDTADMTYFTDTYGIYYNEWYLHHDIKERSHIIYGGMTQKDLYFLKNMKNKHKLILTEFNDIESPTSGGVSREFQEMFGLHWTGWVARYFDQLDTTKTDEIPRWLVRGYVQEHKTDWHFKGSGIAYVNEDTRVEVLSHTTDLKELVPIIETQDKWKKYYGVVSKIKYPYWFDIMFSDKTNEIVSEISVKPTARGDSILAKNGIPSTSPSVIAHDSDNYKFYYFTGDFADDPIDPALSDYRGIVTLRWFLYNKQNAERESFFWVSNHAIHIHNGVNMRAITIM
;
A
#
# COMPACT_ATOMS: atom_id res chain seq x y z
N MET A 1 1.28 -46.01 -23.24
CA MET A 1 0.61 -45.07 -22.32
C MET A 1 1.39 -44.79 -21.01
N ARG A 2 1.91 -45.79 -20.29
CA ARG A 2 2.65 -45.64 -19.03
C ARG A 2 3.85 -44.67 -19.11
N GLY A 3 4.70 -44.78 -20.17
CA GLY A 3 5.87 -43.90 -20.31
C GLY A 3 5.57 -42.41 -20.45
N ARG A 4 4.47 -42.07 -21.13
CA ARG A 4 4.03 -40.65 -21.26
C ARG A 4 3.55 -40.07 -19.91
N VAL A 5 2.90 -40.89 -19.08
CA VAL A 5 2.46 -40.51 -17.73
C VAL A 5 3.69 -40.20 -16.86
N TYR A 6 4.73 -41.05 -16.89
CA TYR A 6 5.95 -40.79 -16.13
C TYR A 6 6.65 -39.48 -16.55
N ILE A 7 6.70 -39.16 -17.83
CA ILE A 7 7.28 -37.93 -18.34
C ILE A 7 6.50 -36.71 -17.81
N ILE A 8 5.17 -36.77 -17.84
CA ILE A 8 4.33 -35.69 -17.31
C ILE A 8 4.53 -35.51 -15.80
N VAL A 9 4.56 -36.59 -15.04
CA VAL A 9 4.78 -36.54 -13.60
C VAL A 9 6.16 -35.96 -13.26
N ILE A 10 7.20 -36.37 -13.98
CA ILE A 10 8.55 -35.81 -13.80
C ILE A 10 8.55 -34.32 -14.16
N ALA A 11 7.95 -33.92 -15.27
CA ALA A 11 7.84 -32.52 -15.65
C ALA A 11 7.13 -31.67 -14.59
N LEU A 12 6.06 -32.19 -13.99
CA LEU A 12 5.34 -31.52 -12.89
C LEU A 12 6.18 -31.41 -11.62
N ILE A 13 6.90 -32.44 -11.23
CA ILE A 13 7.78 -32.42 -10.05
C ILE A 13 8.90 -31.37 -10.24
N PHE A 14 9.44 -31.23 -11.44
CA PHE A 14 10.48 -30.25 -11.76
C PHE A 14 9.94 -28.86 -12.15
N THR A 15 8.64 -28.60 -12.05
CA THR A 15 8.05 -27.28 -12.38
C THR A 15 8.78 -26.12 -11.70
N PRO A 16 9.08 -26.14 -10.39
CA PRO A 16 9.81 -25.03 -9.76
C PRO A 16 11.19 -24.80 -10.40
N LEU A 17 11.91 -25.87 -10.74
CA LEU A 17 13.22 -25.74 -11.40
C LEU A 17 13.09 -25.06 -12.77
N TRP A 18 12.10 -25.44 -13.56
CA TRP A 18 11.86 -24.81 -14.87
C TRP A 18 11.46 -23.36 -14.75
N MET A 19 10.66 -23.03 -13.75
CA MET A 19 10.25 -21.64 -13.47
C MET A 19 11.45 -20.79 -13.06
N TRP A 20 12.34 -21.32 -12.22
CA TRP A 20 13.58 -20.67 -11.84
C TRP A 20 14.54 -20.48 -13.02
N ILE A 21 14.77 -21.51 -13.84
CA ILE A 21 15.57 -21.41 -15.06
C ILE A 21 14.98 -20.37 -16.01
N ALA A 22 13.66 -20.37 -16.23
CA ALA A 22 12.98 -19.39 -17.07
C ALA A 22 13.16 -17.97 -16.54
N TRP A 23 13.16 -17.78 -15.21
CA TRP A 23 13.46 -16.50 -14.58
C TRP A 23 14.93 -16.11 -14.83
N LEU A 24 15.89 -16.99 -14.63
CA LEU A 24 17.31 -16.73 -14.90
C LEU A 24 17.58 -16.32 -16.36
N LEU A 25 16.88 -16.92 -17.30
CA LEU A 25 17.01 -16.63 -18.74
C LEU A 25 16.27 -15.35 -19.15
N THR A 26 15.41 -14.78 -18.29
CA THR A 26 14.72 -13.52 -18.59
C THR A 26 15.74 -12.38 -18.60
N PRO A 27 15.83 -11.57 -19.66
CA PRO A 27 16.76 -10.44 -19.71
C PRO A 27 16.49 -9.42 -18.61
N LYS A 28 17.55 -8.89 -18.00
CA LYS A 28 17.46 -7.78 -17.05
C LYS A 28 17.06 -6.49 -17.76
N LYS A 29 16.19 -5.72 -17.14
CA LYS A 29 15.76 -4.38 -17.60
C LYS A 29 16.23 -3.35 -16.60
N VAL A 30 17.04 -2.39 -17.04
CA VAL A 30 17.47 -1.29 -16.16
C VAL A 30 16.30 -0.36 -15.91
N MET A 31 16.04 -0.08 -14.66
CA MET A 31 15.07 0.91 -14.17
C MET A 31 15.57 1.42 -12.83
N ASN A 32 15.83 2.72 -12.73
CA ASN A 32 16.30 3.35 -11.50
C ASN A 32 15.10 3.80 -10.65
N VAL A 33 14.76 3.05 -9.63
CA VAL A 33 13.62 3.30 -8.74
C VAL A 33 14.11 3.84 -7.41
N VAL A 34 13.51 4.93 -6.96
CA VAL A 34 13.67 5.49 -5.62
C VAL A 34 12.49 5.03 -4.77
N ILE A 35 12.74 4.17 -3.78
CA ILE A 35 11.74 3.70 -2.82
C ILE A 35 11.93 4.50 -1.53
N VAL A 36 10.84 5.06 -1.00
CA VAL A 36 10.83 5.77 0.28
C VAL A 36 9.89 5.01 1.22
N ASP A 37 10.45 4.54 2.34
CA ASP A 37 9.74 3.80 3.37
C ASP A 37 10.28 4.21 4.74
N LYS A 38 9.45 4.88 5.52
CA LYS A 38 9.83 5.40 6.85
C LYS A 38 9.31 4.53 7.99
N THR A 39 8.60 3.42 7.70
CA THR A 39 7.87 2.59 8.67
C THR A 39 8.50 1.20 8.88
N VAL A 40 9.76 1.01 8.54
CA VAL A 40 10.43 -0.30 8.62
C VAL A 40 10.79 -0.69 10.05
N LEU A 41 9.94 -1.46 10.72
CA LEU A 41 10.17 -1.92 12.10
C LEU A 41 11.14 -3.09 12.23
N ASN A 42 11.32 -3.89 11.17
CA ASN A 42 12.16 -5.09 11.21
C ASN A 42 12.72 -5.45 9.83
N SER A 43 13.58 -6.45 9.79
CA SER A 43 14.26 -6.90 8.56
C SER A 43 13.36 -7.49 7.48
N LYS A 44 12.06 -7.69 7.74
CA LYS A 44 11.10 -8.16 6.73
C LYS A 44 10.74 -7.04 5.75
N CYS A 45 10.84 -5.77 6.19
CA CYS A 45 10.56 -4.57 5.37
C CYS A 45 9.20 -4.71 4.66
N THR A 46 8.14 -4.97 5.42
CA THR A 46 6.82 -5.38 4.93
C THR A 46 6.27 -4.35 3.95
N GLU A 47 6.37 -3.06 4.28
CA GLU A 47 5.79 -1.93 3.55
C GLU A 47 6.26 -1.78 2.08
N HIS A 48 7.44 -2.27 1.73
CA HIS A 48 7.91 -2.25 0.33
C HIS A 48 8.34 -3.63 -0.19
N CYS A 49 8.12 -4.68 0.58
CA CYS A 49 8.51 -6.05 0.22
C CYS A 49 7.82 -6.50 -1.06
N SER A 50 6.52 -6.29 -1.16
CA SER A 50 5.70 -6.70 -2.31
C SER A 50 6.13 -5.99 -3.59
N PHE A 51 6.38 -4.69 -3.53
CA PHE A 51 6.88 -3.92 -4.67
C PHE A 51 8.29 -4.38 -5.10
N THR A 52 9.20 -4.54 -4.15
CA THR A 52 10.55 -5.06 -4.45
C THR A 52 10.49 -6.47 -5.04
N TRP A 53 9.57 -7.30 -4.54
CA TRP A 53 9.30 -8.63 -5.12
C TRP A 53 8.95 -8.54 -6.60
N ILE A 54 8.06 -7.60 -6.99
CA ILE A 54 7.68 -7.38 -8.38
C ILE A 54 8.90 -6.97 -9.22
N LEU A 55 9.72 -6.04 -8.74
CA LEU A 55 10.95 -5.63 -9.44
C LEU A 55 11.87 -6.82 -9.70
N ILE A 56 12.08 -7.68 -8.71
CA ILE A 56 12.93 -8.87 -8.84
C ILE A 56 12.28 -9.89 -9.79
N ASN A 57 11.00 -10.20 -9.64
CA ASN A 57 10.31 -11.19 -10.46
C ASN A 57 10.30 -10.81 -11.95
N LYS A 58 10.15 -9.52 -12.25
CA LYS A 58 10.19 -8.98 -13.61
C LYS A 58 11.60 -8.69 -14.12
N ARG A 59 12.64 -8.97 -13.30
CA ARG A 59 14.05 -8.76 -13.63
C ARG A 59 14.41 -7.30 -13.86
N TYR A 60 13.70 -6.36 -13.19
CA TYR A 60 14.17 -4.98 -13.12
C TYR A 60 15.41 -4.88 -12.24
N CYS A 61 16.36 -4.08 -12.67
CA CYS A 61 17.64 -3.93 -11.98
C CYS A 61 18.08 -2.46 -11.97
N LYS A 62 18.92 -2.15 -11.00
CA LYS A 62 19.57 -0.85 -10.87
C LYS A 62 20.51 -0.57 -12.06
N PRO A 63 20.96 0.69 -12.28
CA PRO A 63 21.91 1.05 -13.35
C PRO A 63 23.19 0.21 -13.36
N ASN A 64 23.64 -0.26 -12.20
CA ASN A 64 24.79 -1.18 -12.07
C ASN A 64 24.46 -2.65 -12.37
N LYS A 65 23.28 -2.95 -12.91
CA LYS A 65 22.75 -4.27 -13.26
C LYS A 65 22.58 -5.25 -12.09
N ARG A 66 22.63 -4.76 -10.83
CA ARG A 66 22.25 -5.55 -9.65
C ARG A 66 20.74 -5.49 -9.45
N LEU A 67 20.15 -6.62 -9.07
CA LEU A 67 18.73 -6.65 -8.66
C LEU A 67 18.52 -5.83 -7.40
N TYR A 68 17.29 -5.44 -7.16
CA TYR A 68 16.90 -4.74 -5.94
C TYR A 68 16.99 -5.66 -4.72
N SER A 69 17.27 -5.06 -3.57
CA SER A 69 17.34 -5.75 -2.28
C SER A 69 16.36 -5.07 -1.33
N VAL A 70 15.39 -5.82 -0.81
CA VAL A 70 14.38 -5.32 0.14
C VAL A 70 15.05 -4.59 1.32
N SER A 71 16.11 -5.13 1.89
CA SER A 71 16.75 -4.58 3.11
C SER A 71 17.77 -3.48 2.86
N LYS A 72 18.02 -3.06 1.60
CA LYS A 72 19.12 -2.13 1.29
C LYS A 72 18.76 -1.01 0.33
N ASP A 73 17.79 -1.23 -0.57
CA ASP A 73 17.58 -0.33 -1.70
C ASP A 73 16.32 0.53 -1.49
N TYR A 74 16.27 1.26 -0.36
CA TYR A 74 15.24 2.22 -0.03
C TYR A 74 15.82 3.39 0.77
N TYR A 75 15.03 4.45 0.93
CA TYR A 75 15.31 5.61 1.79
C TYR A 75 14.33 5.59 2.95
N GLY A 76 14.85 5.69 4.19
CA GLY A 76 14.01 5.68 5.38
C GLY A 76 14.73 5.17 6.63
N PHE A 77 14.05 4.33 7.39
CA PHE A 77 14.50 3.77 8.65
C PHE A 77 15.08 2.37 8.48
N PHE A 78 16.32 2.18 8.91
CA PHE A 78 17.04 0.90 8.80
C PHE A 78 17.21 0.26 10.17
N PRO A 79 16.40 -0.73 10.55
CA PRO A 79 16.53 -1.45 11.80
C PRO A 79 17.85 -2.21 11.87
N LYS A 80 18.45 -2.25 13.06
CA LYS A 80 19.67 -2.98 13.40
C LYS A 80 19.43 -3.79 14.66
N ASP A 81 20.34 -4.74 14.91
CA ASP A 81 20.27 -5.57 16.13
C ASP A 81 20.37 -4.70 17.40
N SER A 82 19.78 -5.20 18.48
CA SER A 82 19.84 -4.58 19.81
C SER A 82 19.22 -3.17 19.86
N GLU A 83 18.05 -3.00 19.25
CA GLU A 83 17.28 -1.74 19.23
C GLU A 83 18.03 -0.54 18.66
N LYS A 84 19.09 -0.79 17.85
CA LYS A 84 19.81 0.24 17.10
C LYS A 84 19.17 0.43 15.74
N TYR A 85 19.33 1.61 15.18
CA TYR A 85 18.86 1.93 13.84
C TYR A 85 19.76 2.95 13.14
N ILE A 86 19.59 3.06 11.83
CA ILE A 86 20.19 4.11 11.01
C ILE A 86 19.03 4.77 10.24
N VAL A 87 19.02 6.09 10.20
CA VAL A 87 18.11 6.84 9.33
C VAL A 87 18.87 7.27 8.09
N HIS A 88 18.35 6.92 6.94
CA HIS A 88 18.86 7.33 5.64
C HIS A 88 17.70 7.71 4.74
N GLY A 89 17.02 8.81 5.08
CA GLY A 89 15.89 9.35 4.31
C GLY A 89 16.33 10.45 3.34
N LEU A 90 15.44 10.86 2.45
CA LEU A 90 15.67 11.95 1.50
C LEU A 90 15.96 13.27 2.21
N GLU A 91 15.43 13.48 3.41
CA GLU A 91 15.67 14.66 4.23
C GLU A 91 17.15 14.82 4.64
N SER A 92 17.94 13.76 4.61
CA SER A 92 19.38 13.81 4.88
C SER A 92 20.21 14.33 3.69
N LEU A 93 19.63 14.36 2.49
CA LEU A 93 20.30 14.79 1.28
C LEU A 93 20.27 16.32 1.14
N SER A 94 21.26 16.90 0.46
CA SER A 94 21.21 18.29 0.01
C SER A 94 20.26 18.45 -1.17
N TYR A 95 19.79 19.65 -1.44
CA TYR A 95 18.95 19.92 -2.61
C TYR A 95 19.62 19.53 -3.92
N SER A 96 20.92 19.78 -4.07
CA SER A 96 21.68 19.36 -5.26
C SER A 96 21.75 17.84 -5.41
N GLN A 97 21.81 17.10 -4.31
CA GLN A 97 21.74 15.63 -4.36
C GLN A 97 20.32 15.14 -4.73
N LEU A 98 19.27 15.81 -4.24
CA LEU A 98 17.89 15.53 -4.62
C LEU A 98 17.63 15.83 -6.11
N ASP A 99 18.21 16.91 -6.63
CA ASP A 99 18.16 17.23 -8.07
C ASP A 99 18.80 16.13 -8.91
N SER A 100 20.03 15.73 -8.54
CA SER A 100 20.75 14.64 -9.23
C SER A 100 20.02 13.30 -9.11
N LEU A 101 19.40 13.02 -7.96
CA LEU A 101 18.63 11.80 -7.75
C LEU A 101 17.40 11.78 -8.65
N SER A 102 16.67 12.90 -8.73
CA SER A 102 15.48 13.01 -9.60
C SER A 102 15.83 13.04 -11.10
N ASP A 103 17.04 13.49 -11.48
CA ASP A 103 17.53 13.40 -12.87
C ASP A 103 17.72 11.94 -13.30
N THR A 104 18.31 11.15 -12.42
CA THR A 104 18.70 9.76 -12.72
C THR A 104 17.57 8.75 -12.45
N ALA A 105 16.60 9.07 -11.61
CA ALA A 105 15.47 8.20 -11.35
C ALA A 105 14.53 8.09 -12.55
N ASP A 106 14.04 6.89 -12.81
CA ASP A 106 12.97 6.64 -13.76
C ASP A 106 11.60 6.70 -13.07
N MET A 107 11.57 6.34 -11.79
CA MET A 107 10.38 6.20 -10.98
C MET A 107 10.68 6.43 -9.50
N THR A 108 9.67 6.90 -8.77
CA THR A 108 9.68 6.87 -7.30
C THR A 108 8.43 6.17 -6.76
N TYR A 109 8.59 5.52 -5.61
CA TYR A 109 7.52 4.93 -4.85
C TYR A 109 7.66 5.33 -3.37
N PHE A 110 6.71 6.13 -2.91
CA PHE A 110 6.49 6.42 -1.50
C PHE A 110 5.47 5.42 -0.99
N THR A 111 5.91 4.50 -0.16
CA THR A 111 5.07 3.39 0.29
C THR A 111 4.42 3.67 1.63
N ASP A 112 5.18 4.22 2.57
CA ASP A 112 4.66 4.56 3.89
C ASP A 112 5.58 5.59 4.58
N THR A 113 5.01 6.68 5.03
CA THR A 113 5.69 7.71 5.83
C THR A 113 5.14 7.83 7.25
N TYR A 114 4.25 6.94 7.71
CA TYR A 114 3.74 6.92 9.09
C TYR A 114 4.87 6.91 10.12
N GLY A 115 5.88 6.08 9.89
CA GLY A 115 7.12 6.11 10.65
C GLY A 115 7.15 5.16 11.85
N ILE A 116 8.11 5.43 12.73
CA ILE A 116 8.47 4.58 13.87
C ILE A 116 8.17 5.31 15.17
N TYR A 117 7.44 4.68 16.06
CA TYR A 117 7.08 5.21 17.36
C TYR A 117 7.79 4.49 18.49
N TYR A 118 7.94 5.16 19.65
CA TYR A 118 8.73 4.67 20.79
C TYR A 118 8.25 3.32 21.30
N ASN A 119 6.94 3.16 21.50
CA ASN A 119 6.37 1.89 22.00
C ASN A 119 6.55 0.75 21.00
N GLU A 120 6.48 1.06 19.70
CA GLU A 120 6.68 0.07 18.63
C GLU A 120 8.14 -0.39 18.57
N TRP A 121 9.08 0.52 18.80
CA TRP A 121 10.49 0.21 18.68
C TRP A 121 11.08 -0.40 19.95
N TYR A 122 10.81 0.20 21.12
CA TYR A 122 11.47 -0.17 22.39
C TYR A 122 10.62 -1.04 23.32
N LEU A 123 9.30 -1.06 23.19
CA LEU A 123 8.40 -1.78 24.09
C LEU A 123 7.76 -3.01 23.42
N HIS A 124 8.58 -3.86 22.80
CA HIS A 124 8.15 -5.13 22.20
C HIS A 124 7.02 -4.97 21.17
N HIS A 125 7.05 -3.90 20.40
CA HIS A 125 6.05 -3.60 19.37
C HIS A 125 4.63 -3.43 19.93
N ASP A 126 4.48 -2.78 21.09
CA ASP A 126 3.17 -2.45 21.64
C ASP A 126 2.52 -1.29 20.87
N ILE A 127 1.65 -1.61 19.93
CA ILE A 127 0.87 -0.66 19.12
C ILE A 127 -0.46 -0.26 19.79
N LYS A 128 -0.78 -0.80 20.97
CA LYS A 128 -2.07 -0.55 21.65
C LYS A 128 -2.21 0.89 22.14
N GLU A 129 -1.08 1.56 22.40
CA GLU A 129 -1.03 2.91 22.92
C GLU A 129 -0.19 3.82 22.01
N ARG A 130 -0.66 5.05 21.82
CA ARG A 130 0.14 6.07 21.12
C ARG A 130 1.35 6.46 21.95
N SER A 131 2.46 6.70 21.29
CA SER A 131 3.70 7.19 21.89
C SER A 131 4.31 8.31 21.05
N HIS A 132 5.43 8.91 21.49
CA HIS A 132 6.11 9.89 20.67
C HIS A 132 6.81 9.24 19.47
N ILE A 133 6.90 10.00 18.41
CA ILE A 133 7.54 9.56 17.17
C ILE A 133 9.07 9.57 17.34
N ILE A 134 9.72 8.54 16.81
CA ILE A 134 11.19 8.47 16.67
C ILE A 134 11.61 9.02 15.30
N TYR A 135 10.91 8.59 14.25
CA TYR A 135 11.19 8.96 12.87
C TYR A 135 9.92 8.76 12.01
N GLY A 136 9.62 9.67 11.10
CA GLY A 136 8.50 9.52 10.17
C GLY A 136 7.95 10.87 9.71
N GLY A 137 6.87 10.82 8.97
CA GLY A 137 6.23 11.92 8.30
C GLY A 137 6.92 12.33 7.00
N MET A 138 6.12 12.71 6.01
CA MET A 138 6.63 13.34 4.80
C MET A 138 7.25 14.71 5.16
N THR A 139 8.39 15.04 4.59
CA THR A 139 9.12 16.28 4.84
C THR A 139 9.09 17.23 3.64
N GLN A 140 9.48 18.50 3.84
CA GLN A 140 9.64 19.46 2.75
C GLN A 140 10.65 19.00 1.69
N LYS A 141 11.66 18.20 2.06
CA LYS A 141 12.62 17.66 1.10
C LYS A 141 12.03 16.49 0.30
N ASP A 142 11.14 15.70 0.89
CA ASP A 142 10.36 14.69 0.16
C ASP A 142 9.46 15.38 -0.88
N LEU A 143 8.73 16.43 -0.50
CA LEU A 143 7.94 17.24 -1.44
C LEU A 143 8.78 17.87 -2.55
N TYR A 144 9.95 18.42 -2.22
CA TYR A 144 10.86 18.97 -3.20
C TYR A 144 11.29 17.92 -4.22
N PHE A 145 11.63 16.72 -3.76
CA PHE A 145 11.97 15.61 -4.62
C PHE A 145 10.78 15.19 -5.51
N LEU A 146 9.58 15.03 -4.95
CA LEU A 146 8.36 14.71 -5.70
C LEU A 146 8.04 15.79 -6.75
N LYS A 147 8.19 17.06 -6.41
CA LYS A 147 8.02 18.18 -7.36
C LYS A 147 9.00 18.09 -8.52
N ASN A 148 10.25 17.75 -8.25
CA ASN A 148 11.26 17.56 -9.30
C ASN A 148 10.91 16.35 -10.18
N MET A 149 10.49 15.22 -9.60
CA MET A 149 10.02 14.05 -10.34
C MET A 149 8.86 14.40 -11.26
N LYS A 150 7.86 15.15 -10.74
CA LYS A 150 6.71 15.65 -11.50
C LYS A 150 7.16 16.52 -12.67
N ASN A 151 8.01 17.53 -12.42
CA ASN A 151 8.49 18.48 -13.44
C ASN A 151 9.35 17.79 -14.52
N LYS A 152 9.98 16.68 -14.19
CA LYS A 152 10.80 15.86 -15.11
C LYS A 152 10.00 14.75 -15.78
N HIS A 153 8.67 14.75 -15.64
CA HIS A 153 7.73 13.80 -16.23
C HIS A 153 8.04 12.35 -15.87
N LYS A 154 8.55 12.13 -14.67
CA LYS A 154 8.86 10.80 -14.12
C LYS A 154 7.60 10.15 -13.55
N LEU A 155 7.64 8.85 -13.39
CA LEU A 155 6.56 8.10 -12.76
C LEU A 155 6.64 8.24 -11.23
N ILE A 156 5.52 8.59 -10.62
CA ILE A 156 5.38 8.77 -9.18
C ILE A 156 4.26 7.85 -8.68
N LEU A 157 4.58 7.00 -7.74
CA LEU A 157 3.61 6.21 -6.98
C LEU A 157 3.66 6.64 -5.52
N THR A 158 2.50 6.80 -4.92
CA THR A 158 2.33 7.13 -3.51
C THR A 158 1.16 6.33 -2.95
N GLU A 159 1.17 6.08 -1.65
CA GLU A 159 0.23 5.18 -1.04
C GLU A 159 -0.31 5.76 0.28
N PHE A 160 -1.24 5.05 0.89
CA PHE A 160 -1.78 5.30 2.23
C PHE A 160 -0.66 5.61 3.24
N ASN A 161 -0.95 6.41 4.27
CA ASN A 161 -0.02 6.91 5.29
C ASN A 161 1.02 7.93 4.83
N ASP A 162 0.95 8.44 3.61
CA ASP A 162 1.91 9.46 3.16
C ASP A 162 1.50 10.89 3.58
N ILE A 163 0.20 11.16 3.74
CA ILE A 163 -0.33 12.49 4.00
C ILE A 163 -0.95 12.67 5.39
N GLU A 164 -1.25 11.58 6.08
CA GLU A 164 -1.79 11.56 7.44
C GLU A 164 -0.73 11.92 8.48
N SER A 165 -1.17 12.04 9.75
CA SER A 165 -0.24 12.14 10.86
C SER A 165 0.75 10.95 10.87
N PRO A 166 2.07 11.22 10.99
CA PRO A 166 2.69 12.42 11.53
C PRO A 166 3.15 13.46 10.49
N THR A 167 2.79 13.32 9.22
CA THR A 167 3.05 14.35 8.21
C THR A 167 2.40 15.66 8.66
N SER A 168 3.17 16.75 8.66
CA SER A 168 2.62 18.04 9.10
C SER A 168 1.52 18.54 8.16
N GLY A 169 0.49 19.20 8.68
CA GLY A 169 -0.63 19.69 7.87
C GLY A 169 -0.23 20.65 6.75
N GLY A 170 0.91 21.36 6.87
CA GLY A 170 1.45 22.18 5.79
C GLY A 170 1.99 21.34 4.63
N VAL A 171 2.75 20.29 4.94
CA VAL A 171 3.30 19.36 3.95
C VAL A 171 2.19 18.56 3.29
N SER A 172 1.26 18.03 4.07
CA SER A 172 0.10 17.29 3.57
C SER A 172 -0.73 18.13 2.58
N ARG A 173 -1.01 19.37 2.91
CA ARG A 173 -1.75 20.29 2.03
C ARG A 173 -1.01 20.57 0.73
N GLU A 174 0.30 20.87 0.80
CA GLU A 174 1.11 21.13 -0.39
C GLU A 174 1.18 19.91 -1.31
N PHE A 175 1.27 18.70 -0.73
CA PHE A 175 1.20 17.45 -1.50
C PHE A 175 -0.16 17.30 -2.19
N GLN A 176 -1.26 17.49 -1.45
CA GLN A 176 -2.60 17.38 -2.00
C GLN A 176 -2.84 18.39 -3.13
N GLU A 177 -2.45 19.66 -2.95
CA GLU A 177 -2.52 20.70 -3.99
C GLU A 177 -1.67 20.34 -5.21
N MET A 178 -0.46 19.79 -5.00
CA MET A 178 0.44 19.40 -6.07
C MET A 178 -0.16 18.33 -6.99
N PHE A 179 -0.95 17.41 -6.45
CA PHE A 179 -1.48 16.26 -7.18
C PHE A 179 -3.01 16.26 -7.36
N GLY A 180 -3.69 17.32 -6.94
CA GLY A 180 -5.15 17.45 -7.08
C GLY A 180 -5.90 16.41 -6.26
N LEU A 181 -5.49 16.22 -5.01
CA LEU A 181 -6.09 15.31 -4.04
C LEU A 181 -6.77 16.10 -2.94
N HIS A 182 -7.81 15.53 -2.33
CA HIS A 182 -8.57 16.15 -1.23
C HIS A 182 -8.92 15.10 -0.19
N TRP A 183 -8.04 14.94 0.80
CA TRP A 183 -8.30 14.05 1.92
C TRP A 183 -9.38 14.62 2.83
N THR A 184 -10.33 13.79 3.23
CA THR A 184 -11.45 14.19 4.09
C THR A 184 -11.06 14.32 5.57
N GLY A 185 -9.84 13.93 5.92
CA GLY A 185 -9.39 13.79 7.30
C GLY A 185 -9.82 12.46 7.94
N TRP A 186 -10.50 11.59 7.22
CA TRP A 186 -10.93 10.28 7.70
C TRP A 186 -10.14 9.15 7.09
N VAL A 187 -9.80 8.16 7.92
CA VAL A 187 -9.31 6.84 7.54
C VAL A 187 -10.25 5.77 8.08
N ALA A 188 -10.29 4.61 7.45
CA ALA A 188 -11.15 3.52 7.90
C ALA A 188 -10.44 2.17 7.81
N ARG A 189 -10.85 1.23 8.67
CA ARG A 189 -10.39 -0.17 8.66
C ARG A 189 -11.49 -1.12 9.08
N TYR A 190 -11.52 -2.27 8.42
CA TYR A 190 -12.32 -3.40 8.86
C TYR A 190 -11.61 -4.17 9.99
N PHE A 191 -12.39 -4.67 10.95
CA PHE A 191 -11.96 -5.54 12.04
C PHE A 191 -12.87 -6.77 12.09
N ASP A 192 -12.27 -7.96 12.12
CA ASP A 192 -13.01 -9.22 12.27
C ASP A 192 -13.72 -9.33 13.61
N GLN A 193 -13.18 -8.70 14.64
CA GLN A 193 -13.71 -8.72 15.99
C GLN A 193 -13.56 -7.34 16.65
N LEU A 194 -14.69 -6.74 17.03
CA LEU A 194 -14.75 -5.47 17.76
C LEU A 194 -14.83 -5.66 19.27
N ASP A 195 -15.02 -6.89 19.77
CA ASP A 195 -15.05 -7.18 21.21
C ASP A 195 -13.63 -7.19 21.77
N THR A 196 -13.27 -6.11 22.46
CA THR A 196 -11.93 -5.91 23.06
C THR A 196 -11.57 -6.93 24.14
N THR A 197 -12.52 -7.78 24.57
CA THR A 197 -12.24 -8.91 25.46
C THR A 197 -11.77 -10.17 24.71
N LYS A 198 -11.93 -10.18 23.39
CA LYS A 198 -11.64 -11.34 22.53
C LYS A 198 -10.49 -11.09 21.55
N THR A 199 -10.11 -9.85 21.34
CA THR A 199 -9.04 -9.47 20.41
C THR A 199 -8.19 -8.36 20.98
N ASP A 200 -6.91 -8.38 20.65
CA ASP A 200 -5.95 -7.34 20.93
C ASP A 200 -5.71 -6.41 19.73
N GLU A 201 -6.40 -6.64 18.58
CA GLU A 201 -6.22 -5.83 17.36
C GLU A 201 -6.79 -4.43 17.46
N ILE A 202 -7.79 -4.21 18.33
CA ILE A 202 -8.38 -2.90 18.53
C ILE A 202 -7.47 -2.05 19.42
N PRO A 203 -6.86 -0.97 18.89
CA PRO A 203 -6.01 -0.11 19.70
C PRO A 203 -6.80 0.55 20.84
N ARG A 204 -6.21 0.64 22.02
CA ARG A 204 -6.85 1.26 23.20
C ARG A 204 -7.17 2.75 22.96
N TRP A 205 -6.33 3.44 22.20
CA TRP A 205 -6.56 4.84 21.85
C TRP A 205 -7.83 5.01 21.00
N LEU A 206 -8.14 4.04 20.12
CA LEU A 206 -9.38 4.05 19.32
C LEU A 206 -10.61 3.89 20.20
N VAL A 207 -10.57 2.93 21.13
CA VAL A 207 -11.65 2.75 22.12
C VAL A 207 -11.86 4.02 22.96
N ARG A 208 -10.78 4.61 23.44
CA ARG A 208 -10.86 5.87 24.23
C ARG A 208 -11.43 7.03 23.40
N GLY A 209 -11.01 7.17 22.14
CA GLY A 209 -11.55 8.18 21.23
C GLY A 209 -13.07 8.05 21.10
N TYR A 210 -13.56 6.84 20.84
CA TYR A 210 -15.01 6.56 20.77
C TYR A 210 -15.74 6.92 22.05
N VAL A 211 -15.27 6.42 23.19
CA VAL A 211 -15.89 6.67 24.51
C VAL A 211 -15.89 8.16 24.83
N GLN A 212 -14.82 8.86 24.52
CA GLN A 212 -14.70 10.29 24.76
C GLN A 212 -15.67 11.13 23.89
N GLU A 213 -15.86 10.74 22.63
CA GLU A 213 -16.75 11.45 21.70
C GLU A 213 -18.22 11.16 22.00
N HIS A 214 -18.59 9.88 22.11
CA HIS A 214 -19.98 9.47 22.24
C HIS A 214 -20.51 9.47 23.69
N LYS A 215 -19.64 9.66 24.70
CA LYS A 215 -19.99 9.61 26.14
C LYS A 215 -20.70 8.31 26.54
N THR A 216 -20.34 7.21 25.88
CA THR A 216 -20.88 5.86 26.14
C THR A 216 -19.74 4.84 26.11
N ASP A 217 -19.90 3.74 26.81
CA ASP A 217 -18.90 2.68 26.84
C ASP A 217 -18.78 1.97 25.48
N TRP A 218 -17.60 1.37 25.24
CA TRP A 218 -17.38 0.52 24.08
C TRP A 218 -18.19 -0.78 24.23
N HIS A 219 -19.17 -0.96 23.36
CA HIS A 219 -20.13 -2.07 23.46
C HIS A 219 -20.18 -2.96 22.22
N PHE A 220 -19.28 -2.72 21.24
CA PHE A 220 -19.28 -3.44 19.98
C PHE A 220 -18.80 -4.86 20.12
N LYS A 221 -19.42 -5.75 19.34
CA LYS A 221 -19.11 -7.19 19.27
C LYS A 221 -19.19 -7.65 17.82
N GLY A 222 -18.48 -8.76 17.51
CA GLY A 222 -18.40 -9.24 16.13
C GLY A 222 -17.60 -8.28 15.23
N SER A 223 -17.78 -8.38 13.95
CA SER A 223 -17.03 -7.60 12.97
C SER A 223 -17.64 -6.21 12.71
N GLY A 224 -16.84 -5.32 12.14
CA GLY A 224 -17.27 -4.00 11.74
C GLY A 224 -16.15 -3.14 11.17
N ILE A 225 -16.49 -1.90 10.86
CA ILE A 225 -15.55 -0.92 10.30
C ILE A 225 -15.43 0.23 11.29
N ALA A 226 -14.22 0.55 11.69
CA ALA A 226 -13.91 1.75 12.46
C ALA A 226 -13.39 2.84 11.52
N TYR A 227 -13.89 4.03 11.71
CA TYR A 227 -13.48 5.28 11.06
C TYR A 227 -12.80 6.15 12.08
N VAL A 228 -11.65 6.69 11.73
CA VAL A 228 -10.86 7.57 12.59
C VAL A 228 -10.59 8.86 11.84
N ASN A 229 -10.83 9.99 12.50
CA ASN A 229 -10.56 11.31 11.96
C ASN A 229 -9.21 11.84 12.49
N GLU A 230 -8.60 12.78 11.76
CA GLU A 230 -7.35 13.46 12.18
C GLU A 230 -7.47 14.12 13.56
N ASP A 231 -8.65 14.59 13.95
CA ASP A 231 -8.95 15.15 15.28
C ASP A 231 -9.21 14.08 16.36
N THR A 232 -8.92 12.81 16.06
CA THR A 232 -9.12 11.65 16.95
C THR A 232 -10.59 11.27 17.21
N ARG A 233 -11.55 11.81 16.45
CA ARG A 233 -12.94 11.33 16.47
C ARG A 233 -13.02 9.92 15.91
N VAL A 234 -13.91 9.12 16.47
CA VAL A 234 -14.07 7.71 16.09
C VAL A 234 -15.54 7.40 15.85
N GLU A 235 -15.85 6.85 14.68
CA GLU A 235 -17.14 6.25 14.38
C GLU A 235 -16.99 4.76 14.11
N VAL A 236 -17.99 3.97 14.46
CA VAL A 236 -17.97 2.52 14.27
C VAL A 236 -19.25 2.04 13.62
N LEU A 237 -19.13 1.35 12.49
CA LEU A 237 -20.22 0.63 11.87
C LEU A 237 -20.12 -0.87 12.22
N SER A 238 -21.07 -1.35 13.02
CA SER A 238 -21.17 -2.78 13.37
C SER A 238 -21.85 -3.56 12.24
N HIS A 239 -21.31 -4.71 11.91
CA HIS A 239 -21.92 -5.59 10.89
C HIS A 239 -23.37 -5.97 11.26
N THR A 240 -23.66 -6.16 12.54
CA THR A 240 -24.99 -6.62 12.97
C THR A 240 -26.12 -5.62 12.74
N THR A 241 -25.80 -4.33 12.69
CA THR A 241 -26.82 -3.25 12.64
C THR A 241 -26.62 -2.27 11.50
N ASP A 242 -25.37 -2.03 11.10
CA ASP A 242 -25.00 -0.88 10.29
C ASP A 242 -24.50 -1.24 8.88
N LEU A 243 -24.14 -2.50 8.65
CA LEU A 243 -23.55 -2.95 7.38
C LEU A 243 -24.42 -4.05 6.73
N LYS A 244 -24.55 -3.99 5.42
CA LYS A 244 -25.14 -5.04 4.58
C LYS A 244 -24.09 -6.05 4.10
N GLU A 245 -22.86 -5.58 3.87
CA GLU A 245 -21.72 -6.40 3.51
C GLU A 245 -20.65 -6.26 4.58
N LEU A 246 -19.92 -7.35 4.85
CA LEU A 246 -19.00 -7.48 5.95
C LEU A 246 -17.75 -6.61 5.76
N VAL A 247 -17.14 -6.69 4.60
CA VAL A 247 -15.83 -6.11 4.29
C VAL A 247 -15.97 -5.07 3.19
N PRO A 248 -15.25 -3.94 3.25
CA PRO A 248 -15.19 -2.99 2.14
C PRO A 248 -14.79 -3.66 0.83
N ILE A 249 -15.29 -3.15 -0.26
CA ILE A 249 -15.09 -3.73 -1.58
C ILE A 249 -14.48 -2.69 -2.50
N ILE A 250 -13.36 -3.06 -3.12
CA ILE A 250 -12.76 -2.28 -4.19
C ILE A 250 -13.29 -2.81 -5.54
N GLU A 251 -13.80 -1.91 -6.36
CA GLU A 251 -14.27 -2.19 -7.71
C GLU A 251 -13.52 -1.34 -8.72
N THR A 252 -12.90 -2.03 -9.71
CA THR A 252 -12.19 -1.36 -10.80
C THR A 252 -13.15 -1.07 -11.95
N GLN A 253 -13.11 0.13 -12.49
CA GLN A 253 -13.93 0.54 -13.64
C GLN A 253 -13.56 -0.28 -14.89
N ASP A 254 -14.55 -0.61 -15.74
CA ASP A 254 -14.38 -1.51 -16.89
C ASP A 254 -13.29 -1.07 -17.88
N LYS A 255 -13.16 0.23 -18.13
CA LYS A 255 -12.12 0.76 -19.02
C LYS A 255 -10.72 0.45 -18.49
N TRP A 256 -10.53 0.49 -17.17
CA TRP A 256 -9.25 0.29 -16.52
C TRP A 256 -8.92 -1.19 -16.32
N LYS A 257 -9.92 -2.05 -16.09
CA LYS A 257 -9.72 -3.51 -16.07
C LYS A 257 -9.00 -4.00 -17.33
N LYS A 258 -9.46 -3.56 -18.49
CA LYS A 258 -8.86 -3.95 -19.77
C LYS A 258 -7.49 -3.31 -19.96
N TYR A 259 -7.36 -2.05 -19.58
CA TYR A 259 -6.13 -1.28 -19.78
C TYR A 259 -4.97 -1.82 -18.94
N TYR A 260 -5.23 -2.08 -17.66
CA TYR A 260 -4.25 -2.56 -16.70
C TYR A 260 -4.21 -4.09 -16.55
N GLY A 261 -5.20 -4.81 -17.02
CA GLY A 261 -5.32 -6.26 -16.86
C GLY A 261 -5.69 -6.69 -15.44
N VAL A 262 -6.43 -5.85 -14.70
CA VAL A 262 -6.73 -6.02 -13.29
C VAL A 262 -8.05 -6.73 -13.03
N VAL A 263 -8.21 -7.30 -11.80
CA VAL A 263 -9.47 -7.91 -11.37
C VAL A 263 -10.57 -6.84 -11.23
N SER A 264 -11.82 -7.29 -11.38
CA SER A 264 -12.94 -6.35 -11.34
C SER A 264 -13.35 -5.97 -9.94
N LYS A 265 -13.18 -6.86 -8.97
CA LYS A 265 -13.69 -6.72 -7.62
C LYS A 265 -12.86 -7.50 -6.63
N ILE A 266 -12.62 -6.91 -5.45
CA ILE A 266 -11.85 -7.51 -4.36
C ILE A 266 -12.38 -7.00 -3.03
N LYS A 267 -12.36 -7.85 -2.00
CA LYS A 267 -12.59 -7.47 -0.61
C LYS A 267 -11.31 -6.84 -0.05
N TYR A 268 -11.47 -5.75 0.69
CA TYR A 268 -10.34 -5.01 1.23
C TYR A 268 -10.51 -4.77 2.74
N PRO A 269 -9.82 -5.52 3.61
CA PRO A 269 -10.00 -5.45 5.07
C PRO A 269 -9.04 -4.49 5.79
N TYR A 270 -8.07 -3.89 5.09
CA TYR A 270 -7.02 -3.08 5.70
C TYR A 270 -7.39 -1.61 5.82
N TRP A 271 -6.45 -0.78 6.27
CA TRP A 271 -6.60 0.66 6.36
C TRP A 271 -6.74 1.32 4.99
N PHE A 272 -7.55 2.35 4.90
CA PHE A 272 -7.69 3.15 3.69
C PHE A 272 -8.11 4.58 3.99
N ASP A 273 -7.67 5.50 3.15
CA ASP A 273 -8.07 6.90 3.13
C ASP A 273 -9.44 7.09 2.54
N ILE A 274 -10.17 8.06 3.08
CA ILE A 274 -11.38 8.55 2.46
C ILE A 274 -11.06 9.87 1.77
N MET A 275 -10.99 9.82 0.45
CA MET A 275 -10.42 10.88 -0.36
C MET A 275 -11.33 11.26 -1.52
N PHE A 276 -11.19 12.51 -1.99
CA PHE A 276 -11.70 12.98 -3.28
C PHE A 276 -10.53 13.39 -4.17
N SER A 277 -10.82 13.68 -5.43
CA SER A 277 -9.82 14.05 -6.42
C SER A 277 -10.36 15.10 -7.38
N ASP A 278 -9.47 15.94 -7.89
CA ASP A 278 -9.78 16.86 -8.95
C ASP A 278 -10.19 16.15 -10.23
N LYS A 279 -11.00 16.81 -11.07
CA LYS A 279 -11.44 16.27 -12.37
C LYS A 279 -10.30 16.07 -13.38
N THR A 280 -9.13 16.61 -13.11
CA THR A 280 -7.91 16.41 -13.93
C THR A 280 -7.31 15.03 -13.72
N ASN A 281 -7.69 14.35 -12.67
CA ASN A 281 -7.30 12.97 -12.37
C ASN A 281 -8.41 11.99 -12.76
N GLU A 282 -8.03 10.77 -13.03
CA GLU A 282 -8.92 9.65 -13.35
C GLU A 282 -9.10 8.76 -12.12
N ILE A 283 -10.31 8.33 -11.86
CA ILE A 283 -10.59 7.31 -10.85
C ILE A 283 -10.47 5.95 -11.53
N VAL A 284 -9.48 5.18 -11.12
CA VAL A 284 -9.23 3.82 -11.65
C VAL A 284 -10.11 2.81 -10.95
N SER A 285 -10.14 2.87 -9.61
CA SER A 285 -10.93 2.00 -8.75
C SER A 285 -11.57 2.79 -7.63
N GLU A 286 -12.69 2.30 -7.13
CA GLU A 286 -13.42 2.87 -6.00
C GLU A 286 -13.52 1.84 -4.88
N ILE A 287 -13.38 2.27 -3.63
CA ILE A 287 -13.67 1.48 -2.45
C ILE A 287 -15.07 1.84 -1.93
N SER A 288 -15.87 0.83 -1.65
CA SER A 288 -17.23 1.01 -1.18
C SER A 288 -17.52 0.19 0.07
N VAL A 289 -18.18 0.84 1.02
CA VAL A 289 -18.84 0.22 2.15
C VAL A 289 -20.33 0.13 1.82
N LYS A 290 -21.00 -0.96 2.18
CA LYS A 290 -22.43 -1.15 1.92
C LYS A 290 -23.23 -1.02 3.23
N PRO A 291 -23.55 0.20 3.67
CA PRO A 291 -24.28 0.42 4.93
C PRO A 291 -25.76 0.06 4.82
N THR A 292 -26.39 -0.16 5.98
CA THR A 292 -27.84 -0.10 6.15
C THR A 292 -28.29 1.36 6.20
N ALA A 293 -29.59 1.63 6.25
CA ALA A 293 -30.11 3.01 6.43
C ALA A 293 -29.57 3.69 7.72
N ARG A 294 -29.34 2.89 8.79
CA ARG A 294 -28.73 3.39 10.04
C ARG A 294 -27.26 3.72 9.83
N GLY A 295 -26.49 2.83 9.19
CA GLY A 295 -25.10 3.08 8.86
C GLY A 295 -24.93 4.29 7.95
N ASP A 296 -25.77 4.44 6.91
CA ASP A 296 -25.77 5.62 6.05
C ASP A 296 -25.99 6.92 6.85
N SER A 297 -26.92 6.90 7.82
CA SER A 297 -27.18 8.06 8.68
C SER A 297 -25.96 8.44 9.53
N ILE A 298 -25.20 7.45 10.05
CA ILE A 298 -23.97 7.67 10.81
C ILE A 298 -22.90 8.31 9.90
N LEU A 299 -22.69 7.74 8.72
CA LEU A 299 -21.71 8.26 7.76
C LEU A 299 -22.06 9.68 7.31
N ALA A 300 -23.31 9.92 6.93
CA ALA A 300 -23.79 11.23 6.45
C ALA A 300 -23.64 12.32 7.51
N LYS A 301 -23.92 12.02 8.79
CA LYS A 301 -23.73 12.94 9.92
C LYS A 301 -22.29 13.43 10.04
N ASN A 302 -21.33 12.60 9.65
CA ASN A 302 -19.89 12.88 9.75
C ASN A 302 -19.28 13.32 8.40
N GLY A 303 -20.09 13.49 7.36
CA GLY A 303 -19.61 13.85 6.03
C GLY A 303 -18.77 12.75 5.35
N ILE A 304 -18.92 11.49 5.77
CA ILE A 304 -18.16 10.35 5.26
C ILE A 304 -18.96 9.73 4.09
N PRO A 305 -18.41 9.69 2.87
CA PRO A 305 -19.06 9.00 1.77
C PRO A 305 -18.97 7.48 1.95
N SER A 306 -20.01 6.76 1.54
CA SER A 306 -20.01 5.29 1.54
C SER A 306 -19.19 4.69 0.37
N THR A 307 -18.77 5.52 -0.58
CA THR A 307 -17.90 5.17 -1.69
C THR A 307 -16.93 6.31 -1.95
N SER A 308 -15.65 5.99 -2.09
CA SER A 308 -14.58 6.94 -2.39
C SER A 308 -13.57 6.32 -3.36
N PRO A 309 -12.73 7.11 -4.03
CA PRO A 309 -11.63 6.59 -4.83
C PRO A 309 -10.74 5.64 -4.02
N SER A 310 -10.34 4.53 -4.62
CA SER A 310 -9.31 3.62 -4.10
C SER A 310 -8.00 3.77 -4.85
N VAL A 311 -8.06 4.03 -6.14
CA VAL A 311 -6.90 4.33 -6.96
C VAL A 311 -7.18 5.56 -7.81
N ILE A 312 -6.36 6.59 -7.63
CA ILE A 312 -6.42 7.85 -8.37
C ILE A 312 -5.21 7.89 -9.30
N ALA A 313 -5.43 8.22 -10.56
CA ALA A 313 -4.37 8.28 -11.56
C ALA A 313 -4.36 9.62 -12.30
N HIS A 314 -3.17 10.17 -12.50
CA HIS A 314 -2.89 11.20 -13.47
C HIS A 314 -1.93 10.62 -14.51
N ASP A 315 -2.46 10.15 -15.64
CA ASP A 315 -1.67 9.53 -16.70
C ASP A 315 -1.76 10.38 -17.97
N SER A 316 -0.94 11.41 -18.03
CA SER A 316 -0.89 12.33 -19.16
C SER A 316 0.54 12.64 -19.59
N ASP A 317 0.73 13.41 -20.67
CA ASP A 317 2.04 13.73 -21.20
C ASP A 317 2.85 14.67 -20.30
N ASN A 318 2.17 15.42 -19.40
CA ASN A 318 2.84 16.35 -18.50
C ASN A 318 3.45 15.68 -17.26
N TYR A 319 2.85 14.60 -16.71
CA TYR A 319 3.41 13.74 -15.67
C TYR A 319 2.56 12.49 -15.48
N LYS A 320 3.11 11.50 -14.75
CA LYS A 320 2.42 10.26 -14.37
C LYS A 320 2.46 10.09 -12.87
N PHE A 321 1.27 10.06 -12.27
CA PHE A 321 1.10 9.96 -10.83
C PHE A 321 -0.01 8.98 -10.50
N TYR A 322 0.21 8.18 -9.47
CA TYR A 322 -0.78 7.27 -8.91
C TYR A 322 -0.78 7.40 -7.40
N TYR A 323 -1.98 7.57 -6.85
CA TYR A 323 -2.22 7.51 -5.42
C TYR A 323 -3.12 6.32 -5.10
N PHE A 324 -2.65 5.47 -4.20
CA PHE A 324 -3.39 4.33 -3.69
C PHE A 324 -3.90 4.68 -2.30
N THR A 325 -5.22 4.74 -2.12
CA THR A 325 -5.81 5.13 -0.84
C THR A 325 -5.80 4.01 0.19
N GLY A 326 -5.48 2.79 -0.22
CA GLY A 326 -5.32 1.64 0.65
C GLY A 326 -3.85 1.30 0.87
N ASP A 327 -3.60 0.58 1.96
CA ASP A 327 -2.31 0.01 2.32
C ASP A 327 -2.10 -1.32 1.57
N PHE A 328 -1.72 -1.21 0.29
CA PHE A 328 -1.56 -2.38 -0.59
C PHE A 328 -0.17 -3.01 -0.47
N ALA A 329 0.79 -2.26 0.02
CA ALA A 329 2.17 -2.71 0.15
C ALA A 329 2.37 -3.67 1.32
N ASP A 330 1.54 -3.58 2.36
CA ASP A 330 1.65 -4.37 3.61
C ASP A 330 1.22 -5.84 3.45
N ASP A 331 1.10 -6.33 2.24
CA ASP A 331 0.78 -7.73 1.97
C ASP A 331 1.98 -8.66 2.26
N PRO A 332 1.79 -9.70 3.08
CA PRO A 332 2.84 -10.66 3.37
C PRO A 332 3.16 -11.51 2.13
N ILE A 333 4.29 -11.26 1.49
CA ILE A 333 4.80 -12.04 0.38
C ILE A 333 6.14 -12.68 0.74
N ASP A 334 6.34 -13.95 0.35
CA ASP A 334 7.64 -14.60 0.51
C ASP A 334 8.61 -14.10 -0.57
N PRO A 335 9.67 -13.35 -0.19
CA PRO A 335 10.67 -12.86 -1.15
C PRO A 335 11.31 -13.97 -1.98
N ALA A 336 11.43 -15.20 -1.45
CA ALA A 336 12.02 -16.34 -2.16
C ALA A 336 11.23 -16.75 -3.41
N LEU A 337 9.94 -16.44 -3.46
CA LEU A 337 9.10 -16.72 -4.62
C LEU A 337 9.33 -15.73 -5.79
N SER A 338 10.05 -14.65 -5.58
CA SER A 338 10.35 -13.67 -6.64
C SER A 338 11.21 -14.24 -7.77
N ASP A 339 11.99 -15.29 -7.50
CA ASP A 339 12.91 -15.91 -8.47
C ASP A 339 12.24 -16.97 -9.37
N TYR A 340 10.91 -17.06 -9.35
CA TYR A 340 10.15 -18.04 -10.13
C TYR A 340 9.25 -17.37 -11.15
N ARG A 341 9.62 -17.46 -12.46
CA ARG A 341 8.82 -16.89 -13.52
C ARG A 341 7.49 -17.65 -13.66
N GLY A 342 6.39 -16.91 -13.72
CA GLY A 342 5.06 -17.51 -13.87
C GLY A 342 4.45 -18.03 -12.59
N ILE A 343 5.12 -17.84 -11.41
CA ILE A 343 4.55 -18.23 -10.09
C ILE A 343 3.17 -17.62 -9.87
N VAL A 344 2.94 -16.43 -10.39
CA VAL A 344 1.67 -15.71 -10.33
C VAL A 344 0.52 -16.50 -10.97
N THR A 345 0.79 -17.37 -11.95
CA THR A 345 -0.25 -18.21 -12.59
C THR A 345 -0.69 -19.38 -11.70
N LEU A 346 0.11 -19.74 -10.71
CA LEU A 346 -0.18 -20.83 -9.77
C LEU A 346 -0.89 -20.35 -8.49
N ARG A 347 -1.12 -19.07 -8.36
CA ARG A 347 -1.71 -18.42 -7.18
C ARG A 347 -3.06 -19.00 -6.73
N TRP A 348 -3.89 -19.45 -7.69
CA TRP A 348 -5.23 -19.99 -7.39
C TRP A 348 -5.18 -21.24 -6.50
N PHE A 349 -4.06 -21.97 -6.46
CA PHE A 349 -3.82 -23.04 -5.49
C PHE A 349 -3.51 -22.53 -4.09
N LEU A 350 -2.98 -21.28 -4.00
CA LEU A 350 -2.56 -20.66 -2.75
C LEU A 350 -3.66 -19.77 -2.17
N TYR A 351 -4.70 -19.51 -2.97
CA TYR A 351 -5.76 -18.57 -2.63
C TYR A 351 -6.88 -19.23 -1.82
N ASN A 352 -7.23 -18.63 -0.68
CA ASN A 352 -8.37 -19.04 0.14
C ASN A 352 -9.46 -17.96 0.08
N LYS A 353 -10.51 -18.20 -0.71
CA LYS A 353 -11.64 -17.27 -0.88
C LYS A 353 -12.40 -16.94 0.41
N GLN A 354 -12.26 -17.77 1.45
CA GLN A 354 -12.92 -17.55 2.73
C GLN A 354 -12.10 -16.66 3.68
N ASN A 355 -10.83 -16.42 3.37
CA ASN A 355 -9.95 -15.58 4.17
C ASN A 355 -9.78 -14.22 3.49
N ALA A 356 -10.42 -13.19 4.07
CA ALA A 356 -10.37 -11.83 3.54
C ALA A 356 -8.92 -11.28 3.48
N GLU A 357 -8.07 -11.62 4.44
CA GLU A 357 -6.67 -11.18 4.48
C GLU A 357 -5.83 -11.74 3.33
N ARG A 358 -6.17 -12.95 2.83
CA ARG A 358 -5.46 -13.54 1.68
C ARG A 358 -5.94 -13.00 0.33
N GLU A 359 -7.10 -12.35 0.26
CA GLU A 359 -7.56 -11.71 -0.96
C GLU A 359 -6.64 -10.56 -1.40
N SER A 360 -6.07 -9.82 -0.46
CA SER A 360 -5.16 -8.70 -0.76
C SER A 360 -3.87 -9.15 -1.44
N PHE A 361 -3.24 -10.24 -0.96
CA PHE A 361 -2.06 -10.84 -1.60
C PHE A 361 -2.29 -11.19 -3.07
N PHE A 362 -3.49 -11.72 -3.39
CA PHE A 362 -3.88 -12.03 -4.76
C PHE A 362 -3.88 -10.78 -5.66
N TRP A 363 -4.17 -9.64 -5.12
CA TRP A 363 -4.22 -8.36 -5.82
C TRP A 363 -2.82 -7.91 -6.26
N VAL A 364 -1.90 -7.77 -5.36
CA VAL A 364 -0.53 -7.30 -5.63
C VAL A 364 0.21 -8.21 -6.62
N SER A 365 0.05 -9.53 -6.47
CA SER A 365 0.73 -10.49 -7.35
C SER A 365 0.18 -10.54 -8.78
N ASN A 366 -1.03 -10.03 -9.03
CA ASN A 366 -1.68 -10.09 -10.35
C ASN A 366 -1.26 -8.98 -11.31
N HIS A 367 -0.81 -7.87 -10.75
CA HIS A 367 -0.77 -6.60 -11.48
C HIS A 367 0.66 -6.14 -11.68
N ALA A 368 1.45 -7.05 -12.18
CA ALA A 368 2.81 -6.79 -12.52
C ALA A 368 2.93 -5.75 -13.65
N ILE A 369 3.74 -4.77 -13.35
CA ILE A 369 4.36 -3.78 -14.21
C ILE A 369 4.42 -4.22 -15.68
N HIS A 370 3.49 -3.76 -16.51
CA HIS A 370 3.62 -3.77 -17.95
C HIS A 370 4.36 -2.53 -18.42
N ILE A 371 5.69 -2.54 -18.25
CA ILE A 371 6.53 -1.56 -18.93
C ILE A 371 6.76 -2.08 -20.34
N HIS A 372 6.16 -1.45 -21.32
CA HIS A 372 6.44 -1.72 -22.72
C HIS A 372 7.76 -1.09 -23.13
N ASN A 373 8.56 -1.84 -23.88
CA ASN A 373 9.83 -1.42 -24.45
C ASN A 373 9.68 -0.12 -25.25
N GLY A 374 10.46 0.89 -24.86
CA GLY A 374 10.69 2.10 -25.64
C GLY A 374 9.63 3.18 -25.50
N VAL A 375 9.96 4.22 -24.75
CA VAL A 375 9.37 5.58 -24.74
C VAL A 375 7.95 5.77 -24.19
N ASN A 376 7.16 4.73 -23.97
CA ASN A 376 5.90 4.82 -23.23
C ASN A 376 5.95 3.94 -21.98
N MET A 377 6.40 4.48 -20.87
CA MET A 377 6.14 3.90 -19.55
C MET A 377 4.63 4.01 -19.29
N ARG A 378 3.86 3.05 -19.77
CA ARG A 378 2.50 2.87 -19.29
C ARG A 378 2.57 2.39 -17.86
N ALA A 379 1.77 2.99 -17.02
CA ALA A 379 1.75 2.82 -15.59
C ALA A 379 2.07 1.40 -15.13
N ILE A 380 2.89 1.35 -14.12
CA ILE A 380 3.04 0.19 -13.29
C ILE A 380 1.71 0.00 -12.59
N THR A 381 0.97 -0.97 -13.01
CA THR A 381 -0.25 -1.33 -12.30
C THR A 381 0.13 -2.21 -11.13
N ILE A 382 0.24 -1.61 -9.97
CA ILE A 382 0.15 -2.26 -8.69
C ILE A 382 -1.32 -2.18 -8.31
N MET A 383 -2.08 -3.16 -8.64
CA MET A 383 -3.42 -3.40 -8.10
C MET A 383 -3.59 -4.85 -7.80
#